data_79b937cc42f26e943812a36e69c8fc06
#
_entry.id   79b937cc42f26e943812a36e69c8fc06
#
_cell.length_a   1.000
_cell.length_b   1.000
_cell.length_c   1.000
_cell.angle_alpha   90.00
_cell.angle_beta   90.00
_cell.angle_gamma   90.00
#
_symmetry.space_group_name_H-M   'P 1'
#
loop_
_entity.id
_entity.type
_entity.pdbx_description
1 polymer ?
#
loop_
_entity_poly.entity_id
_entity_poly.type
_entity_poly.pdbx_seq_one_letter_code
_entity_poly.pdbx_strand_id
1 'polypeptide(L)'
;MGMYAGYYRISDAELEQLRQLEERALLKRVEELTEDETAETCDLDKMWDVLRAEVCDLDKMWDALHFVLTGDTLSDTADHDPLSEAVCGSDFLLTQEMHVGGIPARRVKEIAQALHEVDFAARLAALQMSDFAAAEIYPNIWDRPEEEDDIRAELQEC
;
A
#
# COMPACT_ATOMS: atom_id res chain seq x y z
N MET A 1 -11.33 -11.30 10.51
CA MET A 1 -9.93 -11.43 10.09
C MET A 1 -9.60 -10.15 9.35
N GLY A 2 -8.55 -9.40 9.75
CA GLY A 2 -8.19 -8.13 9.10
C GLY A 2 -7.32 -8.37 7.87
N MET A 3 -7.37 -7.46 6.90
CA MET A 3 -6.44 -7.43 5.78
C MET A 3 -5.28 -6.49 6.13
N TYR A 4 -4.05 -6.92 5.86
CA TYR A 4 -2.83 -6.18 6.12
C TYR A 4 -2.07 -5.98 4.82
N ALA A 5 -1.40 -4.85 4.66
CA ALA A 5 -0.48 -4.63 3.56
C ALA A 5 0.97 -4.74 4.06
N GLY A 6 1.79 -5.49 3.35
CA GLY A 6 3.22 -5.63 3.61
C GLY A 6 4.02 -5.42 2.34
N TYR A 7 5.16 -4.75 2.44
CA TYR A 7 6.03 -4.45 1.30
C TYR A 7 7.34 -5.21 1.42
N TYR A 8 7.74 -5.86 0.34
CA TYR A 8 8.96 -6.65 0.26
C TYR A 8 9.80 -6.21 -0.92
N ARG A 9 11.08 -6.01 -0.69
CA ARG A 9 12.02 -5.67 -1.77
C ARG A 9 12.56 -6.95 -2.38
N ILE A 10 12.31 -7.13 -3.67
CA ILE A 10 12.84 -8.23 -4.47
C ILE A 10 13.56 -7.68 -5.71
N SER A 11 14.36 -8.52 -6.37
CA SER A 11 14.96 -8.16 -7.65
C SER A 11 13.93 -8.18 -8.79
N ASP A 12 14.17 -7.39 -9.85
CA ASP A 12 13.35 -7.44 -11.08
C ASP A 12 13.30 -8.87 -11.67
N ALA A 13 14.37 -9.66 -11.52
CA ALA A 13 14.42 -11.04 -11.98
C ALA A 13 13.49 -11.96 -11.20
N GLU A 14 13.39 -11.78 -9.88
CA GLU A 14 12.44 -12.50 -9.03
C GLU A 14 11.01 -12.07 -9.32
N LEU A 15 10.76 -10.77 -9.50
CA LEU A 15 9.43 -10.28 -9.88
C LEU A 15 8.97 -10.93 -11.19
N GLU A 16 9.86 -11.04 -12.19
CA GLU A 16 9.54 -11.70 -13.46
C GLU A 16 9.29 -13.21 -13.30
N GLN A 17 9.98 -13.87 -12.37
CA GLN A 17 9.71 -15.27 -12.04
C GLN A 17 8.34 -15.43 -11.38
N LEU A 18 7.97 -14.55 -10.43
CA LEU A 18 6.66 -14.59 -9.78
C LEU A 18 5.51 -14.46 -10.79
N ARG A 19 5.66 -13.58 -11.80
CA ARG A 19 4.66 -13.40 -12.87
C ARG A 19 4.38 -14.67 -13.69
N GLN A 20 5.32 -15.60 -13.74
CA GLN A 20 5.22 -16.83 -14.52
C GLN A 20 4.68 -18.01 -13.71
N LEU A 21 4.49 -17.84 -12.41
CA LEU A 21 4.01 -18.90 -11.53
C LEU A 21 2.49 -19.02 -11.60
N GLU A 22 2.01 -20.27 -11.55
CA GLU A 22 0.60 -20.53 -11.26
C GLU A 22 0.27 -20.20 -9.79
N GLU A 23 -0.97 -19.89 -9.50
CA GLU A 23 -1.47 -19.37 -8.22
C GLU A 23 -0.89 -20.10 -7.00
N ARG A 24 -0.97 -21.42 -6.97
CA ARG A 24 -0.47 -22.23 -5.82
C ARG A 24 1.05 -22.12 -5.62
N ALA A 25 1.79 -22.06 -6.72
CA ALA A 25 3.24 -21.91 -6.67
C ALA A 25 3.63 -20.48 -6.28
N LEU A 26 2.86 -19.49 -6.72
CA LEU A 26 3.01 -18.09 -6.34
C LEU A 26 2.80 -17.91 -4.84
N LEU A 27 1.69 -18.41 -4.29
CA LEU A 27 1.41 -18.34 -2.84
C LEU A 27 2.55 -18.93 -2.02
N LYS A 28 2.98 -20.14 -2.38
CA LYS A 28 4.11 -20.78 -1.67
C LYS A 28 5.40 -19.95 -1.75
N ARG A 29 5.69 -19.36 -2.91
CA ARG A 29 6.89 -18.55 -3.07
C ARG A 29 6.80 -17.23 -2.29
N VAL A 30 5.64 -16.62 -2.23
CA VAL A 30 5.40 -15.42 -1.41
C VAL A 30 5.57 -15.76 0.07
N GLU A 31 5.00 -16.86 0.56
CA GLU A 31 5.21 -17.34 1.94
C GLU A 31 6.71 -17.52 2.23
N GLU A 32 7.46 -18.20 1.36
CA GLU A 32 8.91 -18.37 1.51
C GLU A 32 9.66 -17.03 1.58
N LEU A 33 9.25 -16.03 0.78
CA LEU A 33 9.86 -14.70 0.79
C LEU A 33 9.52 -13.91 2.06
N THR A 34 8.33 -14.11 2.62
CA THR A 34 7.90 -13.43 3.84
C THR A 34 8.45 -14.07 5.11
N GLU A 35 8.77 -15.38 5.07
CA GLU A 35 9.38 -16.11 6.19
C GLU A 35 10.91 -16.01 6.21
N ASP A 36 11.53 -15.61 5.10
CA ASP A 36 12.99 -15.46 5.02
C ASP A 36 13.43 -14.19 5.79
N GLU A 37 13.83 -14.38 7.03
CA GLU A 37 14.43 -13.32 7.88
C GLU A 37 15.68 -12.66 7.25
N THR A 38 16.25 -13.25 6.20
CA THR A 38 17.36 -12.71 5.41
C THR A 38 16.88 -12.04 4.12
N ALA A 39 15.63 -12.30 3.68
CA ALA A 39 15.01 -11.43 2.69
C ALA A 39 15.15 -10.01 3.25
N GLU A 40 15.80 -9.13 2.50
CA GLU A 40 15.76 -7.71 2.82
C GLU A 40 14.27 -7.31 2.81
N THR A 41 13.53 -7.70 3.86
CA THR A 41 12.48 -6.83 4.32
C THR A 41 13.13 -5.49 4.21
N CYS A 42 12.58 -4.59 3.45
CA CYS A 42 12.99 -3.21 3.57
C CYS A 42 12.75 -2.95 5.05
N ASP A 43 13.78 -3.28 5.84
CA ASP A 43 13.97 -2.79 7.17
C ASP A 43 14.11 -1.32 6.87
N LEU A 44 12.98 -0.68 6.68
CA LEU A 44 12.87 0.74 6.51
C LEU A 44 13.68 1.39 7.64
N ASP A 45 13.77 0.81 8.82
CA ASP A 45 14.68 1.22 9.88
C ASP A 45 16.13 1.40 9.42
N LYS A 46 16.69 0.56 8.58
CA LYS A 46 18.09 0.71 8.12
C LYS A 46 18.26 1.68 6.94
N MET A 47 17.26 1.81 6.09
CA MET A 47 17.25 2.86 5.06
C MET A 47 16.86 4.22 5.64
N TRP A 48 16.11 4.24 6.74
CA TRP A 48 15.66 5.44 7.42
C TRP A 48 16.72 6.07 8.34
N ASP A 49 17.65 5.33 8.84
CA ASP A 49 18.87 5.92 9.47
C ASP A 49 19.65 6.81 8.47
N VAL A 50 19.50 6.54 7.17
CA VAL A 50 20.09 7.36 6.10
C VAL A 50 19.13 8.48 5.64
N LEU A 51 17.81 8.30 5.71
CA LEU A 51 16.81 9.21 5.13
C LEU A 51 15.87 9.89 6.14
N ARG A 52 15.93 9.56 7.43
CA ARG A 52 15.12 10.13 8.52
C ARG A 52 13.61 10.02 8.33
N ALA A 53 13.11 8.93 7.85
CA ALA A 53 11.69 8.72 7.77
C ALA A 53 11.26 7.55 8.66
N GLU A 54 10.15 7.69 9.33
CA GLU A 54 9.59 6.70 10.24
C GLU A 54 8.91 5.57 9.44
N VAL A 55 8.98 4.34 9.93
CA VAL A 55 8.33 3.18 9.31
C VAL A 55 6.84 3.41 9.31
N CYS A 56 6.22 3.41 8.15
CA CYS A 56 4.78 3.38 8.05
C CYS A 56 4.31 1.92 7.97
N ASP A 57 3.74 1.44 9.06
CA ASP A 57 2.97 0.21 9.07
C ASP A 57 1.55 0.55 8.61
N LEU A 58 1.23 0.25 7.37
CA LEU A 58 -0.10 0.52 6.82
C LEU A 58 -1.20 -0.30 7.51
N ASP A 59 -0.82 -1.37 8.21
CA ASP A 59 -1.73 -2.29 8.87
C ASP A 59 -3.05 -2.44 8.08
N LYS A 60 -4.14 -1.92 8.62
CA LYS A 60 -5.48 -1.98 8.01
C LYS A 60 -5.86 -0.72 7.23
N MET A 61 -5.02 0.32 7.29
CA MET A 61 -5.35 1.64 6.72
C MET A 61 -4.98 1.79 5.23
N TRP A 62 -4.49 0.75 4.59
CA TRP A 62 -4.02 0.78 3.20
C TRP A 62 -5.09 1.27 2.19
N ASP A 63 -6.36 0.88 2.37
CA ASP A 63 -7.45 1.31 1.47
C ASP A 63 -7.83 2.78 1.72
N ALA A 64 -7.81 3.20 2.99
CA ALA A 64 -8.00 4.60 3.34
C ALA A 64 -6.85 5.49 2.84
N LEU A 65 -5.61 5.03 2.94
CA LEU A 65 -4.46 5.70 2.36
C LEU A 65 -4.61 5.84 0.84
N HIS A 66 -5.00 4.75 0.15
CA HIS A 66 -5.28 4.78 -1.28
C HIS A 66 -6.33 5.85 -1.62
N PHE A 67 -7.45 5.88 -0.89
CA PHE A 67 -8.51 6.86 -1.11
C PHE A 67 -8.06 8.30 -0.87
N VAL A 68 -7.25 8.58 0.17
CA VAL A 68 -6.68 9.92 0.40
C VAL A 68 -5.73 10.31 -0.74
N LEU A 69 -4.90 9.38 -1.22
CA LEU A 69 -3.94 9.64 -2.28
C LEU A 69 -4.59 9.87 -3.65
N THR A 70 -5.61 9.12 -4.00
CA THR A 70 -6.20 9.14 -5.35
C THR A 70 -7.50 9.94 -5.42
N GLY A 71 -8.28 9.97 -4.35
CA GLY A 71 -9.66 10.49 -4.33
C GLY A 71 -10.69 9.48 -4.85
N ASP A 72 -10.26 8.29 -5.27
CA ASP A 72 -11.09 7.26 -5.89
C ASP A 72 -11.02 5.94 -5.10
N THR A 73 -12.03 5.09 -5.27
CA THR A 73 -11.96 3.71 -4.78
C THR A 73 -11.04 2.88 -5.67
N LEU A 74 -10.58 1.74 -5.17
CA LEU A 74 -9.74 0.83 -5.97
C LEU A 74 -10.37 0.39 -7.30
N SER A 75 -11.71 0.28 -7.33
CA SER A 75 -12.44 -0.12 -8.54
C SER A 75 -12.56 1.00 -9.57
N ASP A 76 -12.44 2.26 -9.14
CA ASP A 76 -12.69 3.44 -9.97
C ASP A 76 -11.39 4.13 -10.40
N THR A 77 -10.27 3.77 -9.77
CA THR A 77 -8.96 4.36 -10.08
C THR A 77 -8.54 4.04 -11.51
N ALA A 78 -8.01 5.05 -12.17
CA ALA A 78 -7.50 4.90 -13.54
C ALA A 78 -6.33 3.92 -13.62
N ASP A 79 -6.28 3.15 -14.70
CA ASP A 79 -5.14 2.28 -15.00
C ASP A 79 -3.83 3.10 -15.01
N HIS A 80 -2.81 2.55 -14.36
CA HIS A 80 -1.47 3.15 -14.30
C HIS A 80 -1.38 4.48 -13.53
N ASP A 81 -2.30 4.77 -12.60
CA ASP A 81 -2.14 5.88 -11.67
C ASP A 81 -0.97 5.58 -10.71
N PRO A 82 0.08 6.41 -10.70
CA PRO A 82 1.25 6.17 -9.85
C PRO A 82 0.93 6.25 -8.34
N LEU A 83 -0.09 7.00 -7.92
CA LEU A 83 -0.50 7.07 -6.50
C LEU A 83 -1.24 5.81 -6.07
N SER A 84 -2.06 5.24 -6.96
CA SER A 84 -2.68 3.94 -6.74
C SER A 84 -1.64 2.82 -6.72
N GLU A 85 -0.71 2.84 -7.69
CA GLU A 85 0.37 1.85 -7.76
C GLU A 85 1.29 1.88 -6.52
N ALA A 86 1.44 3.04 -5.87
CA ALA A 86 2.20 3.14 -4.62
C ALA A 86 1.64 2.25 -3.52
N VAL A 87 0.33 2.09 -3.46
CA VAL A 87 -0.36 1.28 -2.44
C VAL A 87 -0.58 -0.16 -2.91
N CYS A 88 -1.02 -0.34 -4.15
CA CYS A 88 -1.51 -1.62 -4.66
C CYS A 88 -0.52 -2.37 -5.57
N GLY A 89 0.55 -1.68 -6.01
CA GLY A 89 1.44 -2.19 -7.05
C GLY A 89 0.90 -1.95 -8.46
N SER A 90 1.78 -2.06 -9.46
CA SER A 90 1.43 -1.86 -10.88
C SER A 90 1.10 -3.15 -11.63
N ASP A 91 1.58 -4.28 -11.12
CA ASP A 91 1.36 -5.59 -11.70
C ASP A 91 0.64 -6.48 -10.68
N PHE A 92 -0.64 -6.72 -10.91
CA PHE A 92 -1.41 -7.59 -10.03
C PHE A 92 -1.11 -9.06 -10.32
N LEU A 93 -0.42 -9.69 -9.39
CA LEU A 93 -0.27 -11.13 -9.32
C LEU A 93 -1.44 -11.65 -8.46
N LEU A 94 -2.66 -11.57 -9.00
CA LEU A 94 -3.88 -11.90 -8.28
C LEU A 94 -3.92 -13.38 -7.94
N THR A 95 -4.16 -13.66 -6.66
CA THR A 95 -4.61 -14.97 -6.21
C THR A 95 -6.00 -14.84 -5.60
N GLN A 96 -6.76 -15.91 -5.52
CA GLN A 96 -8.08 -15.90 -4.88
C GLN A 96 -8.00 -15.70 -3.36
N GLU A 97 -6.84 -16.01 -2.78
CA GLU A 97 -6.62 -16.00 -1.34
C GLU A 97 -5.87 -14.74 -0.86
N MET A 98 -5.08 -14.12 -1.75
CA MET A 98 -4.19 -13.01 -1.41
C MET A 98 -4.01 -12.08 -2.62
N HIS A 99 -3.98 -10.77 -2.36
CA HIS A 99 -3.56 -9.79 -3.36
C HIS A 99 -2.04 -9.61 -3.29
N VAL A 100 -1.36 -9.86 -4.40
CA VAL A 100 0.08 -9.61 -4.54
C VAL A 100 0.26 -8.64 -5.69
N GLY A 101 0.80 -7.47 -5.40
CA GLY A 101 1.17 -6.47 -6.40
C GLY A 101 2.69 -6.33 -6.51
N GLY A 102 3.20 -6.10 -7.70
CA GLY A 102 4.62 -5.85 -7.94
C GLY A 102 4.86 -4.48 -8.57
N ILE A 103 5.94 -3.81 -8.19
CA ILE A 103 6.36 -2.54 -8.79
C ILE A 103 7.74 -2.74 -9.42
N PRO A 104 7.86 -2.72 -10.76
CA PRO A 104 9.16 -2.84 -11.40
C PRO A 104 10.02 -1.60 -11.14
N ALA A 105 11.35 -1.77 -11.03
CA ALA A 105 12.27 -0.71 -10.66
C ALA A 105 12.17 0.56 -11.54
N ARG A 106 11.83 0.41 -12.82
CA ARG A 106 11.62 1.55 -13.74
C ARG A 106 10.47 2.46 -13.28
N ARG A 107 9.45 1.88 -12.61
CA ARG A 107 8.22 2.58 -12.20
C ARG A 107 8.38 3.30 -10.86
N VAL A 108 9.30 2.80 -9.99
CA VAL A 108 9.53 3.35 -8.65
C VAL A 108 9.81 4.85 -8.66
N LYS A 109 10.58 5.36 -9.65
CA LYS A 109 10.92 6.79 -9.73
C LYS A 109 9.70 7.67 -10.04
N GLU A 110 8.81 7.20 -10.90
CA GLU A 110 7.59 7.93 -11.27
C GLU A 110 6.64 7.98 -10.08
N ILE A 111 6.50 6.85 -9.37
CA ILE A 111 5.71 6.75 -8.15
C ILE A 111 6.28 7.69 -7.06
N ALA A 112 7.59 7.63 -6.81
CA ALA A 112 8.24 8.48 -5.82
C ALA A 112 8.06 9.97 -6.13
N GLN A 113 8.13 10.36 -7.41
CA GLN A 113 7.89 11.73 -7.81
C GLN A 113 6.43 12.12 -7.60
N ALA A 114 5.48 11.28 -7.96
CA ALA A 114 4.05 11.54 -7.74
C ALA A 114 3.73 11.72 -6.26
N LEU A 115 4.26 10.83 -5.39
CA LEU A 115 4.12 10.96 -3.95
C LEU A 115 4.73 12.25 -3.40
N HIS A 116 5.88 12.67 -3.93
CA HIS A 116 6.53 13.92 -3.51
C HIS A 116 5.72 15.19 -3.87
N GLU A 117 4.89 15.11 -4.91
CA GLU A 117 4.04 16.23 -5.36
C GLU A 117 2.70 16.30 -4.61
N VAL A 118 2.36 15.28 -3.81
CA VAL A 118 1.12 15.23 -3.04
C VAL A 118 1.25 16.04 -1.74
N ASP A 119 0.34 16.97 -1.53
CA ASP A 119 0.08 17.51 -0.19
C ASP A 119 -0.92 16.62 0.53
N PHE A 120 -0.40 15.57 1.17
CA PHE A 120 -1.21 14.56 1.85
C PHE A 120 -2.06 15.18 2.97
N ALA A 121 -1.47 16.07 3.76
CA ALA A 121 -2.17 16.74 4.87
C ALA A 121 -3.35 17.58 4.36
N ALA A 122 -3.16 18.31 3.26
CA ALA A 122 -4.25 19.08 2.64
C ALA A 122 -5.35 18.18 2.08
N ARG A 123 -5.00 17.05 1.45
CA ARG A 123 -5.98 16.06 0.95
C ARG A 123 -6.78 15.45 2.09
N LEU A 124 -6.12 14.96 3.13
CA LEU A 124 -6.77 14.38 4.30
C LEU A 124 -7.67 15.39 5.01
N ALA A 125 -7.25 16.66 5.13
CA ALA A 125 -8.04 17.72 5.74
C ALA A 125 -9.30 18.10 4.92
N ALA A 126 -9.29 17.86 3.61
CA ALA A 126 -10.45 18.10 2.74
C ALA A 126 -11.53 17.00 2.84
N LEU A 127 -11.18 15.81 3.32
CA LEU A 127 -12.07 14.67 3.45
C LEU A 127 -12.75 14.65 4.83
N GLN A 128 -14.00 14.22 4.85
CA GLN A 128 -14.76 13.95 6.08
C GLN A 128 -14.89 12.43 6.29
N MET A 129 -15.10 11.98 7.52
CA MET A 129 -15.32 10.56 7.82
C MET A 129 -16.50 9.99 7.02
N SER A 130 -17.51 10.81 6.74
CA SER A 130 -18.64 10.42 5.89
C SER A 130 -18.26 10.12 4.43
N ASP A 131 -17.16 10.67 3.92
CA ASP A 131 -16.70 10.40 2.55
C ASP A 131 -16.14 8.99 2.45
N PHE A 132 -15.34 8.57 3.45
CA PHE A 132 -14.85 7.20 3.56
C PHE A 132 -15.99 6.20 3.74
N ALA A 133 -16.99 6.53 4.58
CA ALA A 133 -18.17 5.69 4.77
C ALA A 133 -19.01 5.55 3.50
N ALA A 134 -19.20 6.63 2.75
CA ALA A 134 -19.96 6.63 1.51
C ALA A 134 -19.26 5.85 0.39
N ALA A 135 -17.93 5.86 0.38
CA ALA A 135 -17.09 5.10 -0.54
C ALA A 135 -16.86 3.65 -0.09
N GLU A 136 -17.42 3.23 1.05
CA GLU A 136 -17.26 1.88 1.64
C GLU A 136 -15.80 1.47 1.87
N ILE A 137 -14.94 2.45 2.22
CA ILE A 137 -13.50 2.25 2.42
C ILE A 137 -13.23 1.33 3.63
N TYR A 138 -12.34 0.38 3.46
CA TYR A 138 -11.86 -0.48 4.55
C TYR A 138 -10.79 0.25 5.40
N PRO A 139 -10.75 0.04 6.74
CA PRO A 139 -11.70 -0.70 7.58
C PRO A 139 -12.97 0.10 7.83
N ASN A 140 -14.10 -0.57 8.02
CA ASN A 140 -15.39 0.09 8.25
C ASN A 140 -15.51 0.64 9.69
N ILE A 141 -14.81 1.76 9.95
CA ILE A 141 -14.73 2.43 11.27
C ILE A 141 -15.20 3.90 11.19
N TRP A 142 -15.63 4.37 10.03
CA TRP A 142 -15.85 5.78 9.70
C TRP A 142 -17.09 6.39 10.35
N ASP A 143 -17.93 5.59 11.01
CA ASP A 143 -19.13 6.00 11.73
C ASP A 143 -18.88 6.27 13.24
N ARG A 144 -17.61 6.45 13.63
CA ARG A 144 -17.17 6.63 15.02
C ARG A 144 -16.62 8.04 15.26
N PRO A 145 -17.50 9.04 15.44
CA PRO A 145 -17.05 10.43 15.57
C PRO A 145 -16.16 10.68 16.79
N GLU A 146 -16.25 9.84 17.81
CA GLU A 146 -15.39 9.90 19.02
C GLU A 146 -13.95 9.44 18.78
N GLU A 147 -13.70 8.69 17.70
CA GLU A 147 -12.38 8.19 17.32
C GLU A 147 -11.79 8.97 16.12
N GLU A 148 -12.46 10.01 15.60
CA GLU A 148 -12.03 10.71 14.38
C GLU A 148 -10.62 11.27 14.47
N ASP A 149 -10.26 11.90 15.60
CA ASP A 149 -8.93 12.48 15.79
C ASP A 149 -7.83 11.40 15.80
N ASP A 150 -8.11 10.25 16.42
CA ASP A 150 -7.17 9.13 16.48
C ASP A 150 -6.99 8.48 15.09
N ILE A 151 -8.09 8.29 14.36
CA ILE A 151 -8.07 7.76 12.98
C ILE A 151 -7.28 8.69 12.04
N ARG A 152 -7.49 10.01 12.17
CA ARG A 152 -6.74 10.98 11.37
C ARG A 152 -5.25 11.01 11.71
N ALA A 153 -4.90 10.86 13.00
CA ALA A 153 -3.51 10.76 13.44
C ALA A 153 -2.86 9.49 12.85
N GLU A 154 -3.52 8.34 12.93
CA GLU A 154 -3.04 7.09 12.34
C GLU A 154 -2.79 7.21 10.82
N LEU A 155 -3.73 7.83 10.08
CA LEU A 155 -3.53 8.09 8.65
C LEU A 155 -2.39 9.07 8.33
N GLN A 156 -2.05 9.98 9.26
CA GLN A 156 -0.93 10.90 9.08
C GLN A 156 0.43 10.25 9.39
N GLU A 157 0.44 9.19 10.17
CA GLU A 157 1.63 8.40 10.48
C GLU A 157 1.95 7.38 9.37
N CYS A 158 0.97 7.00 8.54
CA CYS A 158 1.15 6.22 7.33
C CYS A 158 1.85 7.03 6.23
#